data_10d03d8be935ff63a501922fc23b274b
#
_entry.id   10d03d8be935ff63a501922fc23b274b
#
_cell.length_a   1.000
_cell.length_b   1.000
_cell.length_c   1.000
_cell.angle_alpha   90.00
_cell.angle_beta   90.00
_cell.angle_gamma   90.00
#
_symmetry.space_group_name_H-M   'P 1'
#
loop_
_entity.id
_entity.type
_entity.pdbx_description
1 polymer ?
#
loop_
_entity_poly.entity_id
_entity_poly.type
_entity_poly.pdbx_seq_one_letter_code
_entity_poly.pdbx_strand_id
1 'polypeptide(L)'
;MFVTSCSPGPNNVVASHSGFNHGIKKSIPLMLGVIFGFTTMLAIVNFGLINIFNIYPMIQKILIITGTIFLIYLAYKISFSKSPDNKNDLKPVNFIETFLYQFLNPKGVIVAVIAVSTYTESGINFMNYSLWMLGIAFLFAIISIIFWTFLGKFMRKFATNEKFIKWFNYVMSTLL
;
A
#
# COMPACT_ATOMS: atom_id res chain seq x y z
N MET A 1 0.01 -14.71 -2.89
CA MET A 1 0.01 -13.31 -3.37
C MET A 1 -1.39 -12.68 -3.44
N PHE A 2 -2.39 -13.29 -4.08
CA PHE A 2 -3.74 -12.70 -4.19
C PHE A 2 -4.35 -12.30 -2.83
N VAL A 3 -4.43 -13.26 -1.89
CA VAL A 3 -5.02 -13.03 -0.56
C VAL A 3 -4.31 -11.89 0.20
N THR A 4 -2.99 -11.86 0.16
CA THR A 4 -2.20 -10.81 0.84
C THR A 4 -2.36 -9.43 0.19
N SER A 5 -2.53 -9.37 -1.13
CA SER A 5 -2.78 -8.12 -1.85
C SER A 5 -4.18 -7.56 -1.57
N CYS A 6 -5.19 -8.42 -1.52
CA CYS A 6 -6.58 -8.00 -1.30
C CYS A 6 -6.94 -7.83 0.18
N SER A 7 -6.13 -8.36 1.12
CA SER A 7 -6.41 -8.18 2.56
C SER A 7 -6.22 -6.72 2.99
N PRO A 8 -6.97 -6.27 4.02
CA PRO A 8 -6.79 -4.95 4.59
C PRO A 8 -5.32 -4.70 4.93
N GLY A 9 -4.84 -3.53 4.64
CA GLY A 9 -3.48 -3.11 4.94
C GLY A 9 -3.22 -1.70 4.44
N PRO A 10 -2.03 -1.14 4.72
CA PRO A 10 -1.76 0.28 4.57
C PRO A 10 -2.12 0.86 3.21
N ASN A 11 -1.70 0.22 2.13
CA ASN A 11 -2.00 0.67 0.77
C ASN A 11 -3.51 0.70 0.51
N ASN A 12 -4.20 -0.36 0.91
CA ASN A 12 -5.62 -0.56 0.68
C ASN A 12 -6.47 0.41 1.50
N VAL A 13 -6.06 0.66 2.75
CA VAL A 13 -6.69 1.64 3.63
C VAL A 13 -6.54 3.05 3.08
N VAL A 14 -5.32 3.45 2.69
CA VAL A 14 -5.05 4.78 2.12
C VAL A 14 -5.80 4.97 0.80
N ALA A 15 -5.88 3.93 -0.04
CA ALA A 15 -6.63 3.96 -1.29
C ALA A 15 -8.13 4.12 -1.04
N SER A 16 -8.70 3.35 -0.08
CA SER A 16 -10.09 3.48 0.32
C SER A 16 -10.40 4.86 0.88
N HIS A 17 -9.56 5.37 1.78
CA HIS A 17 -9.69 6.71 2.34
C HIS A 17 -9.61 7.80 1.25
N SER A 18 -8.70 7.67 0.29
CA SER A 18 -8.58 8.59 -0.83
C SER A 18 -9.81 8.53 -1.75
N GLY A 19 -10.27 7.32 -2.08
CA GLY A 19 -11.50 7.10 -2.86
C GLY A 19 -12.72 7.72 -2.19
N PHE A 20 -12.84 7.59 -0.87
CA PHE A 20 -13.90 8.16 -0.06
C PHE A 20 -13.87 9.70 -0.08
N ASN A 21 -12.71 10.32 0.19
CA ASN A 21 -12.60 11.77 0.34
C ASN A 21 -12.49 12.52 -1.00
N HIS A 22 -11.77 11.98 -1.97
CA HIS A 22 -11.40 12.69 -3.20
C HIS A 22 -12.02 12.09 -4.47
N GLY A 23 -12.55 10.86 -4.37
CA GLY A 23 -13.05 10.11 -5.53
C GLY A 23 -11.92 9.58 -6.41
N ILE A 24 -12.28 8.79 -7.44
CA ILE A 24 -11.33 8.01 -8.23
C ILE A 24 -10.34 8.88 -8.99
N LYS A 25 -10.82 9.92 -9.71
CA LYS A 25 -9.94 10.75 -10.57
C LYS A 25 -8.78 11.37 -9.80
N LYS A 26 -9.05 11.92 -8.63
CA LYS A 26 -8.03 12.54 -7.77
C LYS A 26 -7.15 11.50 -7.03
N SER A 27 -7.57 10.23 -6.97
CA SER A 27 -6.80 9.13 -6.39
C SER A 27 -5.86 8.45 -7.39
N ILE A 28 -5.93 8.76 -8.69
CA ILE A 28 -5.08 8.13 -9.72
C ILE A 28 -3.57 8.27 -9.40
N PRO A 29 -3.04 9.43 -9.02
CA PRO A 29 -1.61 9.55 -8.68
C PRO A 29 -1.20 8.61 -7.54
N LEU A 30 -2.01 8.51 -6.49
CA LEU A 30 -1.82 7.58 -5.39
C LEU A 30 -1.81 6.12 -5.89
N MET A 31 -2.80 5.74 -6.70
CA MET A 31 -2.91 4.37 -7.23
C MET A 31 -1.68 3.99 -8.04
N LEU A 32 -1.22 4.86 -8.94
CA LEU A 32 -0.01 4.66 -9.73
C LEU A 32 1.23 4.58 -8.83
N GLY A 33 1.33 5.43 -7.82
CA GLY A 33 2.43 5.40 -6.85
C GLY A 33 2.51 4.06 -6.10
N VAL A 34 1.37 3.51 -5.68
CA VAL A 34 1.33 2.18 -5.05
C VAL A 34 1.74 1.08 -6.03
N ILE A 35 1.17 1.05 -7.24
CA ILE A 35 1.41 0.01 -8.23
C ILE A 35 2.90 -0.03 -8.60
N PHE A 36 3.43 1.10 -9.05
CA PHE A 36 4.83 1.17 -9.50
C PHE A 36 5.82 1.08 -8.33
N GLY A 37 5.50 1.71 -7.19
CA GLY A 37 6.36 1.66 -6.01
C GLY A 37 6.51 0.25 -5.45
N PHE A 38 5.39 -0.50 -5.31
CA PHE A 38 5.44 -1.87 -4.83
C PHE A 38 6.19 -2.79 -5.81
N THR A 39 5.93 -2.67 -7.11
CA THR A 39 6.59 -3.50 -8.12
C THR A 39 8.10 -3.20 -8.18
N THR A 40 8.48 -1.92 -8.11
CA THR A 40 9.89 -1.51 -8.05
C THR A 40 10.57 -2.03 -6.79
N MET A 41 9.94 -1.90 -5.63
CA MET A 41 10.47 -2.44 -4.37
C MET A 41 10.65 -3.96 -4.46
N LEU A 42 9.64 -4.69 -4.97
CA LEU A 42 9.73 -6.14 -5.17
C LEU A 42 10.88 -6.52 -6.11
N ALA A 43 11.08 -5.77 -7.20
CA ALA A 43 12.20 -5.97 -8.11
C ALA A 43 13.55 -5.75 -7.41
N ILE A 44 13.68 -4.68 -6.62
CA ILE A 44 14.92 -4.40 -5.86
C ILE A 44 15.21 -5.52 -4.85
N VAL A 45 14.18 -6.00 -4.14
CA VAL A 45 14.33 -7.14 -3.22
C VAL A 45 14.78 -8.40 -3.98
N ASN A 46 14.17 -8.68 -5.11
CA ASN A 46 14.47 -9.86 -5.94
C ASN A 46 15.89 -9.83 -6.52
N PHE A 47 16.34 -8.68 -7.02
CA PHE A 47 17.64 -8.58 -7.72
C PHE A 47 18.83 -8.28 -6.80
N GLY A 48 18.64 -8.11 -5.50
CA GLY A 48 19.79 -7.87 -4.64
C GLY A 48 19.51 -7.62 -3.17
N LEU A 49 18.46 -6.90 -2.81
CA LEU A 49 18.23 -6.50 -1.43
C LEU A 49 17.99 -7.68 -0.49
N ILE A 50 17.48 -8.81 -1.00
CA ILE A 50 17.30 -10.03 -0.21
C ILE A 50 18.64 -10.55 0.33
N ASN A 51 19.72 -10.47 -0.45
CA ASN A 51 21.04 -10.89 0.00
C ASN A 51 21.56 -9.96 1.10
N ILE A 52 21.30 -8.65 0.98
CA ILE A 52 21.65 -7.67 2.01
C ILE A 52 20.87 -7.95 3.30
N PHE A 53 19.60 -8.27 3.23
CA PHE A 53 18.80 -8.64 4.41
C PHE A 53 19.27 -9.93 5.07
N ASN A 54 19.74 -10.91 4.28
CA ASN A 54 20.29 -12.16 4.80
C ASN A 54 21.64 -11.93 5.51
N ILE A 55 22.49 -11.03 4.99
CA ILE A 55 23.80 -10.70 5.57
C ILE A 55 23.62 -9.74 6.77
N TYR A 56 22.72 -8.77 6.65
CA TYR A 56 22.49 -7.72 7.64
C TYR A 56 21.02 -7.66 8.07
N PRO A 57 20.50 -8.62 8.85
CA PRO A 57 19.09 -8.66 9.25
C PRO A 57 18.64 -7.42 10.04
N MET A 58 19.61 -6.69 10.62
CA MET A 58 19.32 -5.44 11.33
C MET A 58 18.72 -4.38 10.42
N ILE A 59 19.11 -4.31 9.14
CA ILE A 59 18.56 -3.36 8.16
C ILE A 59 17.06 -3.62 7.98
N GLN A 60 16.66 -4.89 7.82
CA GLN A 60 15.26 -5.26 7.72
C GLN A 60 14.47 -4.89 8.98
N LYS A 61 15.04 -5.11 10.16
CA LYS A 61 14.39 -4.73 11.44
C LYS A 61 14.19 -3.23 11.55
N ILE A 62 15.19 -2.42 11.17
CA ILE A 62 15.10 -0.95 11.18
C ILE A 62 13.98 -0.49 10.23
N LEU A 63 13.89 -1.05 9.01
CA LEU A 63 12.84 -0.72 8.05
C LEU A 63 11.46 -1.06 8.61
N ILE A 64 11.28 -2.22 9.24
CA ILE A 64 10.01 -2.62 9.86
C ILE A 64 9.62 -1.66 10.98
N ILE A 65 10.55 -1.33 11.89
CA ILE A 65 10.28 -0.40 13.01
C ILE A 65 9.90 0.99 12.48
N THR A 66 10.69 1.54 11.55
CA THR A 66 10.44 2.86 10.96
C THR A 66 9.09 2.89 10.23
N GLY A 67 8.80 1.83 9.45
CA GLY A 67 7.53 1.67 8.77
C GLY A 67 6.35 1.56 9.73
N THR A 68 6.50 0.83 10.84
CA THR A 68 5.45 0.71 11.87
C THR A 68 5.16 2.07 12.53
N ILE A 69 6.19 2.83 12.88
CA ILE A 69 6.02 4.19 13.41
C ILE A 69 5.27 5.08 12.41
N PHE A 70 5.63 4.98 11.13
CA PHE A 70 4.93 5.72 10.08
C PHE A 70 3.47 5.30 9.93
N LEU A 71 3.16 4.00 10.09
CA LEU A 71 1.76 3.51 10.06
C LEU A 71 0.95 4.05 11.23
N ILE A 72 1.51 4.10 12.43
CA ILE A 72 0.86 4.70 13.60
C ILE A 72 0.56 6.18 13.34
N TYR A 73 1.51 6.91 12.78
CA TYR A 73 1.31 8.31 12.37
C TYR A 73 0.18 8.44 11.34
N LEU A 74 0.16 7.57 10.34
CA LEU A 74 -0.87 7.58 9.29
C LEU A 74 -2.25 7.23 9.85
N ALA A 75 -2.33 6.23 10.73
CA ALA A 75 -3.55 5.87 11.44
C ALA A 75 -4.12 7.04 12.24
N TYR A 76 -3.26 7.73 12.97
CA TYR A 76 -3.63 8.96 13.68
C TYR A 76 -4.19 10.02 12.73
N LYS A 77 -3.49 10.31 11.64
CA LYS A 77 -3.91 11.30 10.62
C LYS A 77 -5.27 10.95 9.99
N ILE A 78 -5.54 9.67 9.71
CA ILE A 78 -6.81 9.21 9.15
C ILE A 78 -7.93 9.33 10.19
N SER A 79 -7.70 8.91 11.44
CA SER A 79 -8.70 8.95 12.52
C SER A 79 -9.26 10.36 12.73
N PHE A 80 -8.40 11.37 12.65
CA PHE A 80 -8.75 12.75 12.91
C PHE A 80 -8.98 13.58 11.63
N SER A 81 -9.11 12.94 10.48
CA SER A 81 -9.45 13.65 9.26
C SER A 81 -10.90 14.19 9.33
N LYS A 82 -11.04 15.45 8.97
CA LYS A 82 -12.33 16.15 8.98
C LYS A 82 -13.20 15.70 7.80
N SER A 83 -14.50 15.99 7.91
CA SER A 83 -15.50 15.71 6.88
C SER A 83 -15.14 16.35 5.52
N PRO A 84 -15.48 15.69 4.39
CA PRO A 84 -15.16 16.18 3.04
C PRO A 84 -15.78 17.54 2.65
N ASP A 85 -16.70 18.06 3.46
CA ASP A 85 -17.38 19.33 3.18
C ASP A 85 -16.49 20.58 3.31
N ASN A 86 -15.37 20.48 4.01
CA ASN A 86 -14.32 21.50 3.98
C ASN A 86 -13.38 21.25 2.79
N LYS A 87 -13.79 21.76 1.61
CA LYS A 87 -13.12 21.56 0.31
C LYS A 87 -11.66 22.07 0.24
N ASN A 88 -11.13 22.72 1.28
CA ASN A 88 -9.85 23.45 1.21
C ASN A 88 -8.67 22.75 1.89
N ASP A 89 -8.83 21.66 2.67
CA ASP A 89 -7.77 21.24 3.58
C ASP A 89 -7.11 19.89 3.31
N LEU A 90 -7.61 19.08 2.39
CA LEU A 90 -7.01 17.76 2.12
C LEU A 90 -6.48 17.69 0.68
N LYS A 91 -5.19 17.91 0.54
CA LYS A 91 -4.51 17.58 -0.73
C LYS A 91 -4.53 16.05 -0.90
N PRO A 92 -4.92 15.54 -2.08
CA PRO A 92 -4.77 14.13 -2.38
C PRO A 92 -3.31 13.73 -2.25
N VAL A 93 -3.04 12.53 -1.73
CA VAL A 93 -1.68 12.00 -1.65
C VAL A 93 -1.14 11.86 -3.08
N ASN A 94 0.07 12.34 -3.31
CA ASN A 94 0.65 12.36 -4.65
C ASN A 94 1.35 11.03 -5.01
N PHE A 95 1.78 10.92 -6.26
CA PHE A 95 2.47 9.74 -6.77
C PHE A 95 3.78 9.46 -6.02
N ILE A 96 4.62 10.48 -5.82
CA ILE A 96 5.96 10.31 -5.23
C ILE A 96 5.86 9.87 -3.77
N GLU A 97 4.95 10.47 -3.00
CA GLU A 97 4.73 10.09 -1.60
C GLU A 97 4.32 8.62 -1.48
N THR A 98 3.37 8.15 -2.30
CA THR A 98 2.92 6.76 -2.26
C THR A 98 3.92 5.79 -2.85
N PHE A 99 4.69 6.20 -3.84
CA PHE A 99 5.80 5.41 -4.39
C PHE A 99 6.89 5.17 -3.35
N LEU A 100 7.38 6.23 -2.71
CA LEU A 100 8.43 6.15 -1.69
C LEU A 100 7.94 5.42 -0.43
N TYR A 101 6.68 5.60 -0.10
CA TYR A 101 6.07 4.92 1.04
C TYR A 101 6.15 3.39 0.94
N GLN A 102 6.17 2.81 -0.27
CA GLN A 102 6.25 1.35 -0.41
C GLN A 102 7.50 0.76 0.24
N PHE A 103 8.60 1.48 0.25
CA PHE A 103 9.86 1.06 0.86
C PHE A 103 9.81 1.08 2.40
N LEU A 104 8.90 1.86 2.98
CA LEU A 104 8.65 1.93 4.42
C LEU A 104 7.44 1.08 4.85
N ASN A 105 6.67 0.52 3.91
CA ASN A 105 5.49 -0.28 4.22
C ASN A 105 5.91 -1.67 4.71
N PRO A 106 5.83 -1.97 6.03
CA PRO A 106 6.32 -3.22 6.59
C PRO A 106 5.61 -4.43 5.99
N LYS A 107 4.30 -4.33 5.72
CA LYS A 107 3.56 -5.40 5.05
C LYS A 107 4.09 -5.63 3.64
N GLY A 108 4.36 -4.56 2.89
CA GLY A 108 4.92 -4.64 1.53
C GLY A 108 6.29 -5.32 1.52
N VAL A 109 7.18 -4.90 2.41
CA VAL A 109 8.54 -5.47 2.53
C VAL A 109 8.50 -6.95 2.91
N ILE A 110 7.69 -7.34 3.90
CA ILE A 110 7.53 -8.74 4.31
C ILE A 110 6.97 -9.58 3.16
N VAL A 111 5.93 -9.10 2.47
CA VAL A 111 5.35 -9.80 1.32
C VAL A 111 6.38 -9.94 0.19
N ALA A 112 7.20 -8.92 -0.07
CA ALA A 112 8.25 -8.99 -1.08
C ALA A 112 9.31 -10.04 -0.72
N VAL A 113 9.78 -10.06 0.53
CA VAL A 113 10.77 -11.05 1.00
C VAL A 113 10.21 -12.48 0.88
N ILE A 114 8.98 -12.72 1.35
CA ILE A 114 8.32 -14.03 1.24
C ILE A 114 8.16 -14.42 -0.23
N ALA A 115 7.72 -13.51 -1.09
CA ALA A 115 7.51 -13.79 -2.50
C ALA A 115 8.83 -14.19 -3.19
N VAL A 116 9.90 -13.45 -2.97
CA VAL A 116 11.22 -13.76 -3.54
C VAL A 116 11.73 -15.10 -3.02
N SER A 117 11.67 -15.33 -1.71
CA SER A 117 12.15 -16.58 -1.11
C SER A 117 11.34 -17.81 -1.54
N THR A 118 10.07 -17.64 -1.93
CA THR A 118 9.18 -18.75 -2.28
C THR A 118 9.14 -19.04 -3.78
N TYR A 119 9.22 -18.00 -4.62
CA TYR A 119 8.94 -18.11 -6.05
C TYR A 119 10.15 -17.85 -6.95
N THR A 120 11.32 -17.52 -6.36
CA THR A 120 12.53 -17.26 -7.15
C THR A 120 13.60 -18.30 -6.82
N GLU A 121 13.97 -19.09 -7.81
CA GLU A 121 15.08 -20.05 -7.70
C GLU A 121 16.31 -19.49 -8.40
N SER A 122 17.49 -19.73 -7.81
CA SER A 122 18.76 -19.37 -8.43
C SER A 122 19.07 -20.35 -9.58
N GLY A 123 19.62 -19.84 -10.68
CA GLY A 123 20.03 -20.69 -11.82
C GLY A 123 19.52 -20.16 -13.17
N ILE A 124 19.52 -21.03 -14.18
CA ILE A 124 19.22 -20.69 -15.58
C ILE A 124 17.83 -20.03 -15.74
N ASN A 125 16.86 -20.42 -14.96
CA ASN A 125 15.48 -19.94 -15.02
C ASN A 125 15.20 -18.74 -14.13
N PHE A 126 16.17 -18.21 -13.39
CA PHE A 126 15.99 -17.09 -12.45
C PHE A 126 15.24 -15.91 -13.08
N MET A 127 15.65 -15.49 -14.29
CA MET A 127 15.04 -14.34 -14.97
C MET A 127 13.57 -14.61 -15.32
N ASN A 128 13.25 -15.81 -15.79
CA ASN A 128 11.89 -16.19 -16.13
C ASN A 128 10.98 -16.18 -14.89
N TYR A 129 11.40 -16.79 -13.80
CA TYR A 129 10.64 -16.77 -12.53
C TYR A 129 10.47 -15.36 -12.00
N SER A 130 11.52 -14.54 -12.07
CA SER A 130 11.47 -13.13 -11.67
C SER A 130 10.46 -12.32 -12.46
N LEU A 131 10.46 -12.45 -13.79
CA LEU A 131 9.53 -11.73 -14.67
C LEU A 131 8.08 -12.16 -14.43
N TRP A 132 7.81 -13.46 -14.28
CA TRP A 132 6.47 -13.96 -13.96
C TRP A 132 6.00 -13.46 -12.60
N MET A 133 6.85 -13.53 -11.58
CA MET A 133 6.54 -13.05 -10.25
C MET A 133 6.21 -11.55 -10.24
N LEU A 134 7.04 -10.73 -10.90
CA LEU A 134 6.82 -9.29 -11.00
C LEU A 134 5.54 -8.96 -11.79
N GLY A 135 5.29 -9.65 -12.90
CA GLY A 135 4.08 -9.46 -13.71
C GLY A 135 2.81 -9.80 -12.94
N ILE A 136 2.79 -10.93 -12.23
CA ILE A 136 1.66 -11.34 -11.40
C ILE A 136 1.45 -10.35 -10.24
N ALA A 137 2.53 -9.92 -9.59
CA ALA A 137 2.46 -8.94 -8.50
C ALA A 137 1.92 -7.59 -8.98
N PHE A 138 2.35 -7.13 -10.16
CA PHE A 138 1.86 -5.91 -10.81
C PHE A 138 0.35 -5.99 -11.07
N LEU A 139 -0.12 -7.10 -11.66
CA LEU A 139 -1.55 -7.30 -11.92
C LEU A 139 -2.38 -7.31 -10.62
N PHE A 140 -1.91 -8.01 -9.58
CA PHE A 140 -2.62 -8.03 -8.30
C PHE A 140 -2.60 -6.67 -7.59
N ALA A 141 -1.52 -5.90 -7.72
CA ALA A 141 -1.48 -4.54 -7.21
C ALA A 141 -2.53 -3.64 -7.89
N ILE A 142 -2.67 -3.73 -9.22
CA ILE A 142 -3.70 -3.02 -9.99
C ILE A 142 -5.10 -3.39 -9.49
N ILE A 143 -5.42 -4.69 -9.46
CA ILE A 143 -6.74 -5.18 -9.08
C ILE A 143 -7.09 -4.73 -7.66
N SER A 144 -6.17 -4.93 -6.73
CA SER A 144 -6.37 -4.59 -5.33
C SER A 144 -6.59 -3.09 -5.13
N ILE A 145 -5.70 -2.24 -5.67
CA ILE A 145 -5.77 -0.80 -5.42
C ILE A 145 -7.01 -0.17 -6.06
N ILE A 146 -7.42 -0.66 -7.25
CA ILE A 146 -8.65 -0.24 -7.90
C ILE A 146 -9.85 -0.62 -7.03
N PHE A 147 -9.93 -1.89 -6.60
CA PHE A 147 -11.01 -2.40 -5.77
C PHE A 147 -11.19 -1.56 -4.49
N TRP A 148 -10.11 -1.32 -3.73
CA TRP A 148 -10.17 -0.56 -2.49
C TRP A 148 -10.52 0.92 -2.71
N THR A 149 -10.02 1.54 -3.77
CA THR A 149 -10.39 2.92 -4.12
C THR A 149 -11.88 3.03 -4.47
N PHE A 150 -12.41 2.06 -5.24
CA PHE A 150 -13.84 2.00 -5.56
C PHE A 150 -14.69 1.73 -4.33
N LEU A 151 -14.25 0.84 -3.44
CA LEU A 151 -14.92 0.56 -2.17
C LEU A 151 -15.05 1.84 -1.33
N GLY A 152 -13.97 2.61 -1.21
CA GLY A 152 -14.00 3.89 -0.53
C GLY A 152 -14.98 4.88 -1.16
N LYS A 153 -14.93 5.04 -2.49
CA LYS A 153 -15.89 5.88 -3.20
C LYS A 153 -17.33 5.41 -3.01
N PHE A 154 -17.58 4.11 -3.02
CA PHE A 154 -18.90 3.54 -2.79
C PHE A 154 -19.40 3.84 -1.38
N MET A 155 -18.56 3.66 -0.37
CA MET A 155 -18.88 3.99 1.03
C MET A 155 -19.27 5.46 1.22
N ARG A 156 -18.72 6.37 0.41
CA ARG A 156 -19.09 7.78 0.46
C ARG A 156 -20.59 8.02 0.19
N LYS A 157 -21.25 7.16 -0.58
CA LYS A 157 -22.71 7.29 -0.83
C LYS A 157 -23.53 7.14 0.44
N PHE A 158 -23.00 6.43 1.44
CA PHE A 158 -23.65 6.21 2.72
C PHE A 158 -23.22 7.23 3.79
N ALA A 159 -22.31 8.15 3.44
CA ALA A 159 -21.84 9.21 4.32
C ALA A 159 -22.90 10.34 4.45
N THR A 160 -24.06 10.01 5.01
CA THR A 160 -25.18 10.92 5.18
C THR A 160 -25.07 11.82 6.41
N ASN A 161 -24.17 11.48 7.33
CA ASN A 161 -23.93 12.24 8.55
C ASN A 161 -22.47 12.17 9.02
N GLU A 162 -22.09 13.12 9.87
CA GLU A 162 -20.73 13.16 10.44
C GLU A 162 -20.35 11.92 11.27
N LYS A 163 -21.33 11.24 11.88
CA LYS A 163 -21.09 10.03 12.68
C LYS A 163 -20.59 8.90 11.79
N PHE A 164 -21.18 8.72 10.59
CA PHE A 164 -20.72 7.71 9.64
C PHE A 164 -19.29 7.98 9.15
N ILE A 165 -18.96 9.26 8.88
CA ILE A 165 -17.62 9.64 8.42
C ILE A 165 -16.59 9.35 9.51
N LYS A 166 -16.88 9.72 10.76
CA LYS A 166 -16.01 9.39 11.91
C LYS A 166 -15.85 7.89 12.08
N TRP A 167 -16.95 7.14 11.99
CA TRP A 167 -16.92 5.68 12.07
C TRP A 167 -16.04 5.08 10.97
N PHE A 168 -16.22 5.50 9.71
CA PHE A 168 -15.41 5.04 8.59
C PHE A 168 -13.92 5.32 8.81
N ASN A 169 -13.57 6.53 9.27
CA ASN A 169 -12.17 6.89 9.54
C ASN A 169 -11.58 6.04 10.68
N TYR A 170 -12.34 5.77 11.74
CA TYR A 170 -11.89 4.90 12.83
C TYR A 170 -11.70 3.46 12.36
N VAL A 171 -12.62 2.89 11.59
CA VAL A 171 -12.48 1.55 11.02
C VAL A 171 -11.25 1.48 10.11
N MET A 172 -11.05 2.47 9.23
CA MET A 172 -9.87 2.49 8.34
C MET A 172 -8.57 2.64 9.13
N SER A 173 -8.54 3.46 10.17
CA SER A 173 -7.34 3.63 11.00
C SER A 173 -6.98 2.40 11.83
N THR A 174 -7.98 1.63 12.29
CA THR A 174 -7.74 0.38 13.03
C THR A 174 -7.28 -0.78 12.15
N LEU A 175 -7.49 -0.69 10.82
CA LEU A 175 -7.01 -1.66 9.85
C LEU A 175 -5.55 -1.42 9.40
N LEU A 176 -4.94 -0.31 9.83
CA LEU A 176 -3.52 0.02 9.62
C LEU A 176 -2.63 -0.66 10.63
#